data_f001e91bd1460d55295d096cc3df95bf
#
_entry.id   f001e91bd1460d55295d096cc3df95bf
#
_cell.length_a   1.000
_cell.length_b   1.000
_cell.length_c   1.000
_cell.angle_alpha   90.00
_cell.angle_beta   90.00
_cell.angle_gamma   90.00
#
_symmetry.space_group_name_H-M   'P 1'
#
loop_
_entity.id
_entity.type
_entity.pdbx_description
1 polymer ?
#
loop_
_entity_poly.entity_id
_entity_poly.type
_entity_poly.pdbx_seq_one_letter_code
_entity_poly.pdbx_strand_id
1 'polypeptide(L)'
;MPAIPSSRTSWSARPRRAIALAAGALLWCSQAGAATVEPELAARLARDTGPHRYPVILRLAQQPDPAQFAQKLQGVAQAQRGGRLLEALKAFNAPTQAPLLKELQTRRAEEVQPLDTVNAIAAHLGATDIRELAKRADIATIRYDVGLLAPSRRLMGDPCRPERPTPRQRLPKSCRNTGAAPATPATLARFDPALPASATLQLLGAPDAWRAGFTGKGVTVAVVDTGVDLMHPDLAGSFRGGAGDWFDVHGEQPHPGDRHGHGSQITGLVTGTGASGQTLGVAPQAKWIAARIYNDRNVGRLSQLHRIMGWLLDPDGKPGTADAPQIVLNAWGLGDRPGQCDTEFERDLQWLRAAGMHVVFAAGNGGPMADSSVSPADNAGALAVGALDGSGQLAMFSSRGSSACDARPYPDLLAPGELLQTTDRSAGTLAVTTRGTGTSFAAAVVAGELALLAQAHPDMPLAQREALLRGAEGDARPPLARALGLSVRSQP
;
A
#
# COMPACT_ATOMS: atom_id res chain seq x y z
N MET A 1 -63.27 -2.34 41.41
CA MET A 1 -63.97 -3.60 41.51
C MET A 1 -64.21 -4.15 40.16
N PRO A 2 -63.97 -5.41 39.80
CA PRO A 2 -63.22 -6.46 40.46
C PRO A 2 -61.93 -6.87 39.73
N ALA A 3 -61.11 -7.64 40.41
CA ALA A 3 -59.81 -8.17 40.02
C ALA A 3 -59.88 -9.20 38.89
N ILE A 4 -58.91 -9.24 38.00
CA ILE A 4 -58.65 -10.31 37.03
C ILE A 4 -57.45 -11.11 37.45
N PRO A 5 -57.50 -12.47 37.52
CA PRO A 5 -56.41 -13.29 38.03
C PRO A 5 -55.34 -13.55 37.00
N SER A 6 -54.08 -13.58 37.48
CA SER A 6 -52.88 -13.94 36.76
C SER A 6 -52.83 -15.47 36.52
N SER A 7 -52.82 -15.91 35.26
CA SER A 7 -52.47 -17.29 34.90
C SER A 7 -51.02 -17.34 34.46
N ARG A 8 -50.16 -17.98 35.28
CA ARG A 8 -48.80 -18.38 34.91
C ARG A 8 -48.91 -19.70 34.09
N THR A 9 -48.55 -19.60 32.84
CA THR A 9 -48.29 -20.81 32.03
C THR A 9 -46.79 -21.08 32.02
N SER A 10 -46.40 -22.14 32.67
CA SER A 10 -45.05 -22.70 32.66
C SER A 10 -44.79 -23.39 31.29
N TRP A 11 -43.81 -22.87 30.54
CA TRP A 11 -43.29 -23.56 29.38
C TRP A 11 -42.11 -24.42 29.78
N SER A 12 -42.29 -25.75 29.69
CA SER A 12 -41.24 -26.72 29.86
C SER A 12 -40.27 -26.69 28.70
N ALA A 13 -39.02 -26.37 28.97
CA ALA A 13 -37.92 -26.42 28.02
C ALA A 13 -37.61 -27.89 27.65
N ARG A 14 -37.78 -28.24 26.40
CA ARG A 14 -37.23 -29.49 25.84
C ARG A 14 -35.74 -29.30 25.52
N PRO A 15 -34.86 -30.24 25.85
CA PRO A 15 -33.44 -30.13 25.53
C PRO A 15 -33.22 -30.28 24.03
N ARG A 16 -32.63 -29.24 23.39
CA ARG A 16 -32.10 -29.35 22.04
C ARG A 16 -30.87 -30.23 22.05
N ARG A 17 -30.93 -31.35 21.35
CA ARG A 17 -29.77 -32.20 21.08
C ARG A 17 -28.77 -31.36 20.28
N ALA A 18 -27.62 -31.10 20.87
CA ALA A 18 -26.46 -30.57 20.19
C ALA A 18 -25.91 -31.67 19.27
N ILE A 19 -26.00 -31.45 17.97
CA ILE A 19 -25.25 -32.25 16.99
C ILE A 19 -23.82 -31.76 17.07
N ALA A 20 -22.97 -32.55 17.74
CA ALA A 20 -21.52 -32.34 17.69
C ALA A 20 -21.03 -32.68 16.29
N LEU A 21 -20.77 -31.64 15.47
CA LEU A 21 -19.94 -31.77 14.29
C LEU A 21 -18.51 -32.05 14.79
N ALA A 22 -18.08 -33.26 14.68
CA ALA A 22 -16.69 -33.64 14.86
C ALA A 22 -15.88 -33.02 13.74
N ALA A 23 -15.34 -31.80 14.02
CA ALA A 23 -14.23 -31.27 13.28
C ALA A 23 -13.03 -32.16 13.57
N GLY A 24 -12.71 -33.07 12.65
CA GLY A 24 -11.48 -33.82 12.65
C GLY A 24 -10.30 -32.86 12.50
N ALA A 25 -9.83 -32.31 13.61
CA ALA A 25 -8.52 -31.70 13.68
C ALA A 25 -7.51 -32.84 13.48
N LEU A 26 -7.00 -32.95 12.26
CA LEU A 26 -5.77 -33.67 12.00
C LEU A 26 -4.69 -32.95 12.80
N LEU A 27 -4.44 -33.41 14.02
CA LEU A 27 -3.24 -33.14 14.78
C LEU A 27 -2.04 -33.61 13.95
N TRP A 28 -1.45 -32.76 13.17
CA TRP A 28 -0.09 -32.95 12.71
C TRP A 28 0.78 -32.83 13.95
N CYS A 29 1.24 -33.96 14.48
CA CYS A 29 2.34 -33.97 15.44
C CYS A 29 3.49 -33.23 14.78
N SER A 30 3.79 -31.99 15.23
CA SER A 30 5.00 -31.29 14.90
C SER A 30 6.18 -32.08 15.49
N GLN A 31 6.82 -32.91 14.68
CA GLN A 31 8.16 -33.35 14.98
C GLN A 31 9.01 -32.07 15.08
N ALA A 32 9.65 -31.87 16.21
CA ALA A 32 10.58 -30.76 16.39
C ALA A 32 11.63 -30.82 15.26
N GLY A 33 11.53 -29.87 14.31
CA GLY A 33 12.46 -29.78 13.20
C GLY A 33 11.92 -29.79 11.78
N ALA A 34 10.62 -30.00 11.56
CA ALA A 34 10.02 -29.96 10.21
C ALA A 34 9.40 -28.60 9.91
N ALA A 35 9.53 -28.11 8.65
CA ALA A 35 8.91 -26.87 8.21
C ALA A 35 7.36 -26.96 8.21
N THR A 36 6.68 -25.90 8.58
CA THR A 36 5.22 -25.81 8.44
C THR A 36 4.88 -25.48 6.98
N VAL A 37 4.12 -26.35 6.33
CA VAL A 37 3.53 -26.08 5.01
C VAL A 37 2.19 -25.37 5.21
N GLU A 38 2.02 -24.19 4.62
CA GLU A 38 0.80 -23.40 4.74
C GLU A 38 -0.43 -24.21 4.26
N PRO A 39 -1.61 -24.08 4.91
CA PRO A 39 -2.80 -24.89 4.60
C PRO A 39 -3.24 -24.85 3.14
N GLU A 40 -3.17 -23.67 2.48
CA GLU A 40 -3.53 -23.53 1.07
C GLU A 40 -2.58 -24.33 0.17
N LEU A 41 -1.28 -24.24 0.40
CA LEU A 41 -0.29 -25.02 -0.33
C LEU A 41 -0.45 -26.52 -0.08
N ALA A 42 -0.64 -26.91 1.18
CA ALA A 42 -0.87 -28.32 1.55
C ALA A 42 -2.11 -28.90 0.85
N ALA A 43 -3.20 -28.15 0.76
CA ALA A 43 -4.40 -28.57 0.06
C ALA A 43 -4.18 -28.72 -1.46
N ARG A 44 -3.37 -27.85 -2.08
CA ARG A 44 -2.97 -27.95 -3.49
C ARG A 44 -2.12 -29.19 -3.73
N LEU A 45 -1.11 -29.42 -2.89
CA LEU A 45 -0.21 -30.56 -2.98
C LEU A 45 -0.94 -31.92 -2.79
N ALA A 46 -1.97 -31.97 -1.94
CA ALA A 46 -2.77 -33.17 -1.73
C ALA A 46 -3.60 -33.58 -2.96
N ARG A 47 -3.93 -32.63 -3.83
CA ARG A 47 -4.69 -32.83 -5.08
C ARG A 47 -3.81 -32.98 -6.30
N ASP A 48 -2.50 -32.83 -6.14
CA ASP A 48 -1.58 -32.85 -7.27
C ASP A 48 -1.34 -34.28 -7.78
N THR A 49 -1.67 -34.50 -9.04
CA THR A 49 -1.48 -35.78 -9.75
C THR A 49 -0.55 -35.64 -10.96
N GLY A 50 0.07 -34.46 -11.15
CA GLY A 50 0.84 -34.17 -12.35
C GLY A 50 2.19 -33.47 -12.10
N PRO A 51 2.91 -33.14 -13.16
CA PRO A 51 4.21 -32.47 -13.08
C PRO A 51 4.08 -30.95 -12.84
N HIS A 52 3.14 -30.53 -11.98
CA HIS A 52 2.92 -29.12 -11.69
C HIS A 52 4.08 -28.54 -10.87
N ARG A 53 4.42 -27.28 -11.19
CA ARG A 53 5.32 -26.48 -10.35
C ARG A 53 4.52 -25.41 -9.63
N TYR A 54 4.82 -25.27 -8.36
CA TYR A 54 4.17 -24.32 -7.45
C TYR A 54 5.12 -23.20 -7.13
N PRO A 55 4.70 -21.93 -7.31
CA PRO A 55 5.44 -20.79 -6.77
C PRO A 55 5.33 -20.81 -5.23
N VAL A 56 6.46 -20.80 -4.56
CA VAL A 56 6.53 -20.88 -3.10
C VAL A 56 7.54 -19.90 -2.54
N ILE A 57 7.33 -19.48 -1.29
CA ILE A 57 8.28 -18.76 -0.46
C ILE A 57 8.76 -19.72 0.64
N LEU A 58 10.04 -20.01 0.65
CA LEU A 58 10.75 -20.83 1.64
C LEU A 58 11.33 -19.91 2.70
N ARG A 59 10.67 -19.75 3.84
CA ARG A 59 11.14 -18.90 4.94
C ARG A 59 12.05 -19.69 5.84
N LEU A 60 13.28 -19.22 6.02
CA LEU A 60 14.27 -19.86 6.88
C LEU A 60 13.92 -19.68 8.37
N ALA A 61 14.36 -20.62 9.21
CA ALA A 61 14.09 -20.61 10.65
C ALA A 61 14.82 -19.45 11.35
N GLN A 62 16.02 -19.14 10.91
CA GLN A 62 16.79 -18.02 11.45
C GLN A 62 16.37 -16.72 10.76
N GLN A 63 15.75 -15.81 11.51
CA GLN A 63 15.29 -14.52 11.02
C GLN A 63 16.05 -13.37 11.70
N PRO A 64 16.32 -12.25 11.00
CA PRO A 64 16.94 -11.09 11.63
C PRO A 64 16.00 -10.48 12.67
N ASP A 65 16.55 -10.08 13.83
CA ASP A 65 15.82 -9.45 14.91
C ASP A 65 15.73 -7.93 14.71
N PRO A 66 14.52 -7.34 14.57
CA PRO A 66 14.35 -5.91 14.36
C PRO A 66 14.99 -5.05 15.44
N ALA A 67 14.94 -5.47 16.71
CA ALA A 67 15.50 -4.70 17.83
C ALA A 67 17.04 -4.62 17.72
N GLN A 68 17.71 -5.73 17.40
CA GLN A 68 19.16 -5.75 17.21
C GLN A 68 19.61 -4.90 16.01
N PHE A 69 18.84 -4.94 14.92
CA PHE A 69 19.14 -4.16 13.72
C PHE A 69 18.90 -2.66 13.93
N ALA A 70 17.84 -2.29 14.66
CA ALA A 70 17.59 -0.89 15.03
C ALA A 70 18.76 -0.30 15.85
N GLN A 71 19.38 -1.09 16.74
CA GLN A 71 20.58 -0.65 17.46
C GLN A 71 21.77 -0.35 16.51
N LYS A 72 21.95 -1.13 15.45
CA LYS A 72 23.00 -0.90 14.46
C LYS A 72 22.82 0.41 13.67
N LEU A 73 21.62 0.95 13.65
CA LEU A 73 21.29 2.23 13.00
C LEU A 73 21.52 3.46 13.91
N GLN A 74 21.88 3.25 15.17
CA GLN A 74 22.20 4.35 16.07
C GLN A 74 23.42 5.14 15.56
N GLY A 75 23.28 6.46 15.50
CA GLY A 75 24.32 7.33 14.95
C GLY A 75 24.39 7.40 13.41
N VAL A 76 23.62 6.56 12.69
CA VAL A 76 23.51 6.66 11.23
C VAL A 76 22.53 7.77 10.87
N ALA A 77 22.94 8.68 9.97
CA ALA A 77 22.06 9.72 9.44
C ALA A 77 20.81 9.11 8.83
N GLN A 78 19.62 9.66 9.15
CA GLN A 78 18.33 9.09 8.74
C GLN A 78 18.29 8.77 7.24
N ALA A 79 18.80 9.67 6.41
CA ALA A 79 18.80 9.51 4.95
C ALA A 79 19.64 8.32 4.44
N GLN A 80 20.56 7.79 5.24
CA GLN A 80 21.43 6.64 4.89
C GLN A 80 20.99 5.34 5.57
N ARG A 81 20.00 5.38 6.48
CA ARG A 81 19.59 4.21 7.27
C ARG A 81 19.08 3.07 6.42
N GLY A 82 18.33 3.37 5.35
CA GLY A 82 17.77 2.36 4.45
C GLY A 82 18.86 1.48 3.84
N GLY A 83 19.81 2.05 3.12
CA GLY A 83 20.87 1.31 2.46
C GLY A 83 21.76 0.55 3.45
N ARG A 84 22.12 1.18 4.59
CA ARG A 84 22.89 0.48 5.65
C ARG A 84 22.14 -0.68 6.27
N LEU A 85 20.82 -0.55 6.44
CA LEU A 85 19.98 -1.63 6.92
C LEU A 85 19.93 -2.79 5.93
N LEU A 86 19.69 -2.50 4.65
CA LEU A 86 19.63 -3.53 3.60
C LEU A 86 20.97 -4.26 3.47
N GLU A 87 22.10 -3.54 3.50
CA GLU A 87 23.45 -4.14 3.51
C GLU A 87 23.61 -5.12 4.68
N ALA A 88 23.20 -4.71 5.88
CA ALA A 88 23.29 -5.56 7.08
C ALA A 88 22.34 -6.78 7.00
N LEU A 89 21.14 -6.63 6.44
CA LEU A 89 20.20 -7.73 6.21
C LEU A 89 20.75 -8.75 5.22
N LYS A 90 21.30 -8.30 4.09
CA LYS A 90 21.97 -9.16 3.11
C LYS A 90 23.14 -9.94 3.73
N ALA A 91 23.96 -9.26 4.51
CA ALA A 91 25.09 -9.91 5.21
C ALA A 91 24.64 -10.96 6.24
N PHE A 92 23.51 -10.74 6.90
CA PHE A 92 22.89 -11.72 7.81
C PHE A 92 22.30 -12.92 7.07
N ASN A 93 21.59 -12.69 5.97
CA ASN A 93 20.88 -13.72 5.23
C ASN A 93 21.81 -14.63 4.40
N ALA A 94 22.86 -14.07 3.80
CA ALA A 94 23.71 -14.78 2.84
C ALA A 94 24.24 -16.14 3.35
N PRO A 95 24.84 -16.27 4.55
CA PRO A 95 25.36 -17.55 5.03
C PRO A 95 24.27 -18.59 5.30
N THR A 96 23.07 -18.18 5.67
CA THR A 96 21.95 -19.08 5.95
C THR A 96 21.20 -19.49 4.68
N GLN A 97 21.13 -18.63 3.67
CA GLN A 97 20.51 -18.93 2.39
C GLN A 97 21.40 -19.79 1.48
N ALA A 98 22.72 -19.66 1.56
CA ALA A 98 23.67 -20.32 0.66
C ALA A 98 23.49 -21.84 0.55
N PRO A 99 23.31 -22.63 1.64
CA PRO A 99 23.07 -24.07 1.55
C PRO A 99 21.79 -24.41 0.80
N LEU A 100 20.70 -23.68 1.06
CA LEU A 100 19.42 -23.91 0.41
C LEU A 100 19.46 -23.50 -1.07
N LEU A 101 20.11 -22.40 -1.43
CA LEU A 101 20.31 -21.98 -2.82
C LEU A 101 21.04 -23.05 -3.63
N LYS A 102 22.11 -23.66 -3.07
CA LYS A 102 22.84 -24.75 -3.71
C LYS A 102 21.96 -25.98 -3.92
N GLU A 103 21.13 -26.32 -2.92
CA GLU A 103 20.18 -27.44 -3.04
C GLU A 103 19.12 -27.18 -4.11
N LEU A 104 18.54 -25.97 -4.16
CA LEU A 104 17.56 -25.57 -5.17
C LEU A 104 18.13 -25.67 -6.60
N GLN A 105 19.39 -25.29 -6.80
CA GLN A 105 20.10 -25.49 -8.07
C GLN A 105 20.18 -26.98 -8.45
N THR A 106 20.55 -27.85 -7.48
CA THR A 106 20.63 -29.31 -7.69
C THR A 106 19.25 -29.90 -8.08
N ARG A 107 18.17 -29.38 -7.49
CA ARG A 107 16.79 -29.76 -7.78
C ARG A 107 16.25 -29.14 -9.07
N ARG A 108 17.03 -28.33 -9.76
CA ARG A 108 16.61 -27.56 -10.96
C ARG A 108 15.35 -26.74 -10.70
N ALA A 109 15.29 -26.09 -9.54
CA ALA A 109 14.22 -25.14 -9.21
C ALA A 109 14.24 -23.97 -10.20
N GLU A 110 13.04 -23.49 -10.54
CA GLU A 110 12.89 -22.35 -11.48
C GLU A 110 12.61 -21.06 -10.69
N GLU A 111 12.87 -19.91 -11.30
CA GLU A 111 12.63 -18.58 -10.74
C GLU A 111 13.14 -18.40 -9.30
N VAL A 112 14.33 -18.96 -9.01
CA VAL A 112 14.93 -18.89 -7.67
C VAL A 112 15.36 -17.46 -7.36
N GLN A 113 14.77 -16.87 -6.32
CA GLN A 113 14.99 -15.48 -5.93
C GLN A 113 15.20 -15.36 -4.41
N PRO A 114 16.41 -15.01 -3.95
CA PRO A 114 16.62 -14.63 -2.55
C PRO A 114 15.82 -13.37 -2.18
N LEU A 115 15.27 -13.34 -0.97
CA LEU A 115 14.56 -12.21 -0.40
C LEU A 115 15.40 -11.63 0.74
N ASP A 116 15.60 -10.31 0.73
CA ASP A 116 16.56 -9.67 1.64
C ASP A 116 15.92 -9.14 2.92
N THR A 117 14.69 -8.60 2.84
CA THR A 117 13.98 -8.03 3.98
C THR A 117 13.37 -9.08 4.92
N VAL A 118 13.17 -10.27 4.38
CA VAL A 118 12.88 -11.49 5.13
C VAL A 118 13.94 -12.53 4.77
N ASN A 119 14.41 -13.34 5.72
CA ASN A 119 15.33 -14.41 5.37
C ASN A 119 14.57 -15.57 4.74
N ALA A 120 14.32 -15.46 3.44
CA ALA A 120 13.55 -16.42 2.67
C ALA A 120 14.07 -16.53 1.23
N ILE A 121 13.63 -17.56 0.51
CA ILE A 121 13.90 -17.76 -0.91
C ILE A 121 12.58 -18.06 -1.61
N ALA A 122 12.23 -17.31 -2.65
CA ALA A 122 11.16 -17.65 -3.55
C ALA A 122 11.64 -18.59 -4.65
N ALA A 123 10.82 -19.57 -5.06
CA ALA A 123 11.16 -20.50 -6.12
C ALA A 123 9.90 -21.17 -6.71
N HIS A 124 10.03 -21.71 -7.90
CA HIS A 124 9.03 -22.64 -8.48
C HIS A 124 9.50 -24.09 -8.30
N LEU A 125 8.73 -24.90 -7.58
CA LEU A 125 9.10 -26.25 -7.16
C LEU A 125 8.00 -27.27 -7.48
N GLY A 126 8.42 -28.50 -7.80
CA GLY A 126 7.50 -29.65 -7.90
C GLY A 126 7.00 -30.10 -6.53
N ALA A 127 5.84 -30.76 -6.49
CA ALA A 127 5.24 -31.24 -5.25
C ALA A 127 6.18 -32.15 -4.42
N THR A 128 6.96 -33.00 -5.08
CA THR A 128 7.93 -33.88 -4.42
C THR A 128 9.03 -33.09 -3.73
N ASP A 129 9.60 -32.08 -4.41
CA ASP A 129 10.65 -31.22 -3.85
C ASP A 129 10.14 -30.45 -2.64
N ILE A 130 8.92 -29.92 -2.70
CA ILE A 130 8.30 -29.22 -1.57
C ILE A 130 8.14 -30.14 -0.36
N ARG A 131 7.69 -31.40 -0.56
CA ARG A 131 7.55 -32.37 0.52
C ARG A 131 8.90 -32.76 1.14
N GLU A 132 9.95 -32.85 0.34
CA GLU A 132 11.30 -33.14 0.83
C GLU A 132 11.88 -31.94 1.59
N LEU A 133 11.74 -30.74 1.06
CA LEU A 133 12.21 -29.48 1.72
C LEU A 133 11.45 -29.24 3.03
N ALA A 134 10.20 -29.64 3.13
CA ALA A 134 9.43 -29.54 4.37
C ALA A 134 10.00 -30.36 5.55
N LYS A 135 10.89 -31.32 5.28
CA LYS A 135 11.56 -32.13 6.34
C LYS A 135 12.77 -31.41 6.94
N ARG A 136 13.19 -30.27 6.38
CA ARG A 136 14.39 -29.54 6.81
C ARG A 136 14.09 -28.70 8.04
N ALA A 137 14.98 -28.77 9.04
CA ALA A 137 14.89 -28.00 10.27
C ALA A 137 15.27 -26.51 10.11
N ASP A 138 16.02 -26.17 9.06
CA ASP A 138 16.42 -24.80 8.77
C ASP A 138 15.40 -24.00 7.97
N ILE A 139 14.29 -24.64 7.54
CA ILE A 139 13.10 -23.99 6.95
C ILE A 139 12.00 -23.93 8.00
N ALA A 140 11.50 -22.75 8.33
CA ALA A 140 10.39 -22.60 9.27
C ALA A 140 9.05 -22.81 8.58
N THR A 141 8.82 -22.17 7.42
CA THR A 141 7.55 -22.25 6.71
C THR A 141 7.76 -22.34 5.20
N ILE A 142 6.86 -23.04 4.53
CA ILE A 142 6.73 -23.04 3.08
C ILE A 142 5.33 -22.53 2.74
N ARG A 143 5.28 -21.36 2.14
CA ARG A 143 4.06 -20.64 1.78
C ARG A 143 3.84 -20.68 0.28
N TYR A 144 2.58 -20.73 -0.15
CA TYR A 144 2.22 -20.52 -1.54
C TYR A 144 2.41 -19.03 -1.91
N ASP A 145 3.21 -18.77 -2.93
CA ASP A 145 3.46 -17.40 -3.44
C ASP A 145 2.26 -16.97 -4.29
N VAL A 146 1.24 -16.49 -3.60
CA VAL A 146 -0.07 -16.21 -4.17
C VAL A 146 -0.01 -15.05 -5.18
N GLY A 147 -0.80 -15.16 -6.24
CA GLY A 147 -0.99 -14.08 -7.20
C GLY A 147 -1.89 -12.99 -6.65
N LEU A 148 -1.45 -11.74 -6.79
CA LEU A 148 -2.21 -10.53 -6.48
C LEU A 148 -2.77 -9.95 -7.76
N LEU A 149 -4.01 -9.46 -7.72
CA LEU A 149 -4.63 -8.78 -8.84
C LEU A 149 -4.60 -7.26 -8.64
N ALA A 150 -4.34 -6.54 -9.71
CA ALA A 150 -4.45 -5.08 -9.68
C ALA A 150 -5.87 -4.65 -9.28
N PRO A 151 -6.02 -3.48 -8.64
CA PRO A 151 -7.32 -2.93 -8.26
C PRO A 151 -8.30 -2.93 -9.45
N SER A 152 -9.55 -3.36 -9.21
CA SER A 152 -10.55 -3.38 -10.27
C SER A 152 -10.95 -1.94 -10.64
N ARG A 153 -10.96 -1.59 -11.94
CA ARG A 153 -11.46 -0.30 -12.41
C ARG A 153 -12.92 -0.06 -12.08
N ARG A 154 -13.70 -1.12 -11.78
CA ARG A 154 -15.12 -1.00 -11.40
C ARG A 154 -15.34 -0.27 -10.08
N LEU A 155 -14.39 -0.33 -9.16
CA LEU A 155 -14.46 0.41 -7.89
C LEU A 155 -14.11 1.91 -8.07
N MET A 156 -13.56 2.28 -9.22
CA MET A 156 -13.15 3.66 -9.52
C MET A 156 -14.27 4.52 -10.11
N GLY A 157 -15.46 3.94 -10.32
CA GLY A 157 -16.76 4.62 -10.52
C GLY A 157 -16.73 5.93 -11.30
N ASP A 158 -16.06 6.00 -12.46
CA ASP A 158 -16.16 7.17 -13.34
C ASP A 158 -17.45 7.04 -14.19
N PRO A 159 -18.51 7.79 -13.84
CA PRO A 159 -19.75 7.78 -14.64
C PRO A 159 -19.52 8.29 -16.08
N CYS A 160 -18.36 8.89 -16.34
CA CYS A 160 -17.99 9.47 -17.63
C CYS A 160 -17.25 8.49 -18.56
N ARG A 161 -16.87 7.31 -18.06
CA ARG A 161 -16.23 6.24 -18.84
C ARG A 161 -16.94 4.90 -18.68
N PRO A 162 -18.04 4.61 -19.39
CA PRO A 162 -18.62 3.27 -19.42
C PRO A 162 -17.60 2.29 -20.04
N GLU A 163 -17.35 1.16 -19.38
CA GLU A 163 -16.39 0.13 -19.81
C GLU A 163 -16.65 -0.46 -21.21
N ARG A 164 -17.86 -0.30 -21.73
CA ARG A 164 -18.25 -0.58 -23.11
C ARG A 164 -19.27 0.46 -23.57
N PRO A 165 -18.87 1.43 -24.38
CA PRO A 165 -19.86 2.32 -24.96
C PRO A 165 -20.80 1.51 -25.87
N THR A 166 -22.04 1.33 -25.46
CA THR A 166 -23.05 0.88 -26.41
C THR A 166 -23.33 2.03 -27.38
N PRO A 167 -23.58 1.77 -28.69
CA PRO A 167 -23.75 2.82 -29.70
C PRO A 167 -24.85 3.85 -29.41
N ARG A 168 -25.65 3.65 -28.36
CA ARG A 168 -26.77 4.52 -27.97
C ARG A 168 -26.59 5.25 -26.64
N GLN A 169 -25.50 5.00 -25.89
CA GLN A 169 -25.30 5.61 -24.58
C GLN A 169 -24.66 6.99 -24.74
N ARG A 170 -25.47 8.05 -24.61
CA ARG A 170 -24.96 9.43 -24.56
C ARG A 170 -24.35 9.67 -23.17
N LEU A 171 -23.08 10.10 -23.11
CA LEU A 171 -22.45 10.55 -21.88
C LEU A 171 -23.28 11.66 -21.20
N PRO A 172 -23.39 11.67 -19.86
CA PRO A 172 -24.02 12.75 -19.10
C PRO A 172 -23.45 14.12 -19.50
N LYS A 173 -24.28 15.18 -19.44
CA LYS A 173 -23.81 16.54 -19.80
C LYS A 173 -22.63 17.01 -18.94
N SER A 174 -22.53 16.55 -17.69
CA SER A 174 -21.43 16.79 -16.78
C SER A 174 -20.09 16.22 -17.26
N CYS A 175 -20.11 15.24 -18.17
CA CYS A 175 -18.91 14.59 -18.73
C CYS A 175 -18.39 15.27 -20.00
N ARG A 176 -19.02 16.31 -20.49
CA ARG A 176 -18.71 16.90 -21.81
C ARG A 176 -17.66 18.03 -21.77
N ASN A 177 -17.24 18.48 -20.60
CA ASN A 177 -16.35 19.64 -20.45
C ASN A 177 -15.07 19.32 -19.64
N THR A 178 -14.33 18.28 -20.03
CA THR A 178 -12.93 18.11 -19.63
C THR A 178 -12.03 18.41 -20.81
N GLY A 179 -12.22 19.55 -21.43
CA GLY A 179 -11.30 20.07 -22.44
C GLY A 179 -10.04 20.59 -21.73
N ALA A 180 -9.09 19.70 -21.47
CA ALA A 180 -7.73 20.14 -21.14
C ALA A 180 -7.17 20.84 -22.37
N ALA A 181 -6.68 22.06 -22.21
CA ALA A 181 -5.92 22.73 -23.26
C ALA A 181 -4.69 21.89 -23.60
N PRO A 182 -4.30 21.78 -24.90
CA PRO A 182 -3.14 21.01 -25.28
C PRO A 182 -1.91 21.63 -24.63
N ALA A 183 -1.22 20.82 -23.78
CA ALA A 183 0.06 21.23 -23.21
C ALA A 183 1.09 21.29 -24.36
N THR A 184 1.81 22.41 -24.46
CA THR A 184 2.93 22.55 -25.39
C THR A 184 4.07 21.61 -24.98
N PRO A 185 4.70 20.87 -25.90
CA PRO A 185 5.61 19.74 -25.61
C PRO A 185 6.92 20.12 -24.87
N ALA A 186 7.19 21.37 -24.56
CA ALA A 186 8.53 21.83 -24.20
C ALA A 186 8.71 22.30 -22.75
N THR A 187 7.69 22.30 -21.91
CA THR A 187 7.86 22.79 -20.55
C THR A 187 7.30 21.78 -19.56
N LEU A 188 8.21 21.09 -18.86
CA LEU A 188 7.82 20.33 -17.67
C LEU A 188 7.04 21.28 -16.75
N ALA A 189 5.79 20.95 -16.46
CA ALA A 189 4.96 21.77 -15.61
C ALA A 189 5.61 21.90 -14.23
N ARG A 190 5.79 23.14 -13.82
CA ARG A 190 6.25 23.49 -12.47
C ARG A 190 5.03 23.92 -11.67
N PHE A 191 5.04 23.63 -10.38
CA PHE A 191 4.01 24.14 -9.48
C PHE A 191 3.94 25.67 -9.58
N ASP A 192 2.75 26.17 -9.86
CA ASP A 192 2.43 27.60 -9.87
C ASP A 192 1.37 27.86 -8.77
N PRO A 193 1.71 28.58 -7.70
CA PRO A 193 0.77 28.89 -6.62
C PRO A 193 -0.39 29.79 -7.04
N ALA A 194 -0.33 30.41 -8.22
CA ALA A 194 -1.42 31.21 -8.78
C ALA A 194 -2.53 30.37 -9.43
N LEU A 195 -2.25 29.09 -9.74
CA LEU A 195 -3.27 28.18 -10.28
C LEU A 195 -4.30 27.81 -9.22
N PRO A 196 -5.58 27.63 -9.61
CA PRO A 196 -6.61 27.20 -8.68
C PRO A 196 -6.29 25.79 -8.13
N ALA A 197 -6.49 25.61 -6.85
CA ALA A 197 -6.45 24.30 -6.21
C ALA A 197 -7.78 23.56 -6.39
N SER A 198 -7.74 22.23 -6.45
CA SER A 198 -8.97 21.42 -6.47
C SER A 198 -9.81 21.64 -5.19
N ALA A 199 -11.11 21.37 -5.26
CA ALA A 199 -12.00 21.54 -4.11
C ALA A 199 -11.51 20.75 -2.88
N THR A 200 -11.00 19.55 -3.09
CA THR A 200 -10.41 18.72 -2.02
C THR A 200 -9.22 19.42 -1.36
N LEU A 201 -8.31 19.99 -2.15
CA LEU A 201 -7.14 20.70 -1.62
C LEU A 201 -7.53 21.94 -0.83
N GLN A 202 -8.60 22.63 -1.24
CA GLN A 202 -9.14 23.76 -0.49
C GLN A 202 -9.70 23.34 0.87
N LEU A 203 -10.47 22.25 0.92
CA LEU A 203 -11.00 21.67 2.18
C LEU A 203 -9.88 21.26 3.14
N LEU A 204 -8.77 20.72 2.62
CA LEU A 204 -7.61 20.35 3.43
C LEU A 204 -6.82 21.55 3.94
N GLY A 205 -6.99 22.75 3.36
CA GLY A 205 -6.17 23.93 3.65
C GLY A 205 -4.81 23.89 2.98
N ALA A 206 -4.63 23.11 1.90
CA ALA A 206 -3.37 23.00 1.19
C ALA A 206 -2.88 24.36 0.62
N PRO A 207 -3.73 25.27 0.08
CA PRO A 207 -3.29 26.59 -0.36
C PRO A 207 -2.70 27.45 0.77
N ASP A 208 -3.18 27.29 2.01
CA ASP A 208 -2.61 28.00 3.17
C ASP A 208 -1.23 27.46 3.51
N ALA A 209 -1.05 26.13 3.47
CA ALA A 209 0.24 25.48 3.66
C ALA A 209 1.26 25.97 2.60
N TRP A 210 0.84 26.01 1.33
CA TRP A 210 1.72 26.46 0.23
C TRP A 210 2.11 27.93 0.38
N ARG A 211 1.20 28.82 0.78
CA ARG A 211 1.51 30.22 1.08
C ARG A 211 2.48 30.40 2.25
N ALA A 212 2.43 29.45 3.20
CA ALA A 212 3.39 29.39 4.31
C ALA A 212 4.75 28.78 3.91
N GLY A 213 4.91 28.33 2.64
CA GLY A 213 6.14 27.76 2.10
C GLY A 213 6.22 26.21 2.20
N PHE A 214 5.19 25.54 2.70
CA PHE A 214 5.15 24.09 2.80
C PHE A 214 4.52 23.49 1.55
N THR A 215 5.33 22.95 0.65
CA THR A 215 4.93 22.44 -0.68
C THR A 215 5.40 20.99 -0.91
N GLY A 216 6.04 20.36 0.09
CA GLY A 216 6.69 19.06 -0.01
C GLY A 216 8.10 19.10 -0.60
N LYS A 217 8.67 20.32 -0.80
CA LYS A 217 10.02 20.48 -1.37
C LYS A 217 11.07 19.73 -0.54
N GLY A 218 11.90 18.94 -1.22
CA GLY A 218 12.96 18.13 -0.59
C GLY A 218 12.49 16.78 -0.07
N VAL A 219 11.19 16.45 -0.20
CA VAL A 219 10.62 15.17 0.22
C VAL A 219 10.40 14.27 -0.98
N THR A 220 10.72 12.98 -0.82
CA THR A 220 10.47 11.93 -1.82
C THR A 220 9.38 10.99 -1.32
N VAL A 221 8.39 10.74 -2.17
CA VAL A 221 7.31 9.77 -1.96
C VAL A 221 7.50 8.60 -2.92
N ALA A 222 7.61 7.39 -2.41
CA ALA A 222 7.57 6.18 -3.23
C ALA A 222 6.14 5.71 -3.42
N VAL A 223 5.74 5.52 -4.67
CA VAL A 223 4.43 4.97 -5.04
C VAL A 223 4.59 3.50 -5.44
N VAL A 224 4.01 2.61 -4.65
CA VAL A 224 4.03 1.15 -4.88
C VAL A 224 2.66 0.74 -5.42
N ASP A 225 2.54 0.63 -6.76
CA ASP A 225 1.23 0.48 -7.42
C ASP A 225 1.34 -0.16 -8.83
N THR A 226 0.50 0.22 -9.77
CA THR A 226 0.47 -0.26 -11.16
C THR A 226 1.55 0.36 -12.06
N GLY A 227 2.34 1.26 -11.53
CA GLY A 227 3.29 2.12 -12.22
C GLY A 227 2.84 3.58 -12.24
N VAL A 228 3.59 4.44 -12.92
CA VAL A 228 3.27 5.88 -13.07
C VAL A 228 3.59 6.30 -14.49
N ASP A 229 2.67 7.01 -15.12
CA ASP A 229 2.83 7.52 -16.49
C ASP A 229 3.74 8.76 -16.50
N LEU A 230 5.02 8.55 -16.82
CA LEU A 230 6.01 9.62 -16.91
C LEU A 230 5.71 10.63 -18.03
N MET A 231 4.90 10.27 -19.01
CA MET A 231 4.52 11.18 -20.11
C MET A 231 3.42 12.17 -19.70
N HIS A 232 2.78 11.96 -18.54
CA HIS A 232 1.74 12.89 -18.07
C HIS A 232 2.34 14.21 -17.62
N PRO A 233 1.95 15.38 -18.20
CA PRO A 233 2.56 16.68 -17.92
C PRO A 233 2.54 17.09 -16.44
N ASP A 234 1.47 16.73 -15.69
CA ASP A 234 1.37 17.00 -14.24
C ASP A 234 2.31 16.15 -13.40
N LEU A 235 2.83 15.03 -13.92
CA LEU A 235 3.64 14.07 -13.16
C LEU A 235 5.12 14.12 -13.55
N ALA A 236 5.43 14.38 -14.81
CA ALA A 236 6.78 14.32 -15.35
C ALA A 236 7.78 15.24 -14.60
N GLY A 237 7.36 16.44 -14.24
CA GLY A 237 8.19 17.43 -13.52
C GLY A 237 8.48 17.06 -12.06
N SER A 238 7.69 16.15 -11.48
CA SER A 238 7.83 15.69 -10.10
C SER A 238 8.60 14.36 -9.99
N PHE A 239 8.90 13.68 -11.09
CA PHE A 239 9.78 12.53 -11.08
C PHE A 239 11.17 12.93 -10.56
N ARG A 240 11.75 12.15 -9.64
CA ARG A 240 13.06 12.48 -9.08
C ARG A 240 14.17 12.32 -10.13
N GLY A 241 14.11 11.25 -10.96
CA GLY A 241 14.91 11.10 -12.18
C GLY A 241 16.31 10.52 -11.94
N GLY A 242 16.58 9.97 -10.76
CA GLY A 242 17.84 9.29 -10.45
C GLY A 242 17.88 7.85 -10.96
N ALA A 243 19.09 7.28 -10.99
CA ALA A 243 19.27 5.85 -11.21
C ALA A 243 18.61 5.08 -10.06
N GLY A 244 17.74 4.12 -10.39
CA GLY A 244 17.01 3.34 -9.39
C GLY A 244 15.68 3.96 -8.93
N ASP A 245 15.26 5.11 -9.45
CA ASP A 245 13.99 5.74 -9.08
C ASP A 245 12.75 5.07 -9.68
N TRP A 246 12.96 4.10 -10.54
CA TRP A 246 11.95 3.23 -11.12
C TRP A 246 12.31 1.77 -10.91
N PHE A 247 11.37 1.01 -10.38
CA PHE A 247 11.52 -0.43 -10.21
C PHE A 247 10.32 -1.19 -10.77
N ASP A 248 10.48 -1.74 -11.97
CA ASP A 248 9.56 -2.75 -12.47
C ASP A 248 10.03 -4.13 -12.02
N VAL A 249 9.32 -4.72 -11.06
CA VAL A 249 9.69 -6.02 -10.48
C VAL A 249 9.65 -7.16 -11.49
N HIS A 250 8.97 -6.97 -12.62
CA HIS A 250 8.88 -7.94 -13.73
C HIS A 250 9.97 -7.73 -14.81
N GLY A 251 10.62 -6.56 -14.81
CA GLY A 251 11.60 -6.21 -15.84
C GLY A 251 11.01 -5.98 -17.24
N GLU A 252 9.71 -5.75 -17.34
CA GLU A 252 9.01 -5.55 -18.62
C GLU A 252 9.10 -4.11 -19.14
N GLN A 253 9.29 -3.13 -18.24
CA GLN A 253 9.30 -1.70 -18.55
C GLN A 253 10.58 -1.04 -18.01
N PRO A 254 11.51 -0.63 -18.90
CA PRO A 254 12.78 -0.02 -18.47
C PRO A 254 12.61 1.42 -17.95
N HIS A 255 11.49 2.06 -18.21
CA HIS A 255 11.17 3.43 -17.79
C HIS A 255 9.79 3.48 -17.12
N PRO A 256 9.54 4.49 -16.26
CA PRO A 256 8.23 4.66 -15.65
C PRO A 256 7.11 4.70 -16.68
N GLY A 257 6.11 3.88 -16.45
CA GLY A 257 4.91 3.79 -17.27
C GLY A 257 3.78 3.15 -16.48
N ASP A 258 2.55 3.37 -16.91
CA ASP A 258 1.37 2.83 -16.26
C ASP A 258 0.35 2.38 -17.31
N ARG A 259 0.19 1.07 -17.49
CA ARG A 259 -0.80 0.52 -18.42
C ARG A 259 -2.20 0.44 -17.81
N HIS A 260 -2.30 0.48 -16.51
CA HIS A 260 -3.55 0.40 -15.78
C HIS A 260 -4.16 1.79 -15.51
N GLY A 261 -3.36 2.74 -14.99
CA GLY A 261 -3.74 4.11 -14.68
C GLY A 261 -3.93 4.40 -13.20
N HIS A 262 -4.08 3.38 -12.34
CA HIS A 262 -4.34 3.59 -10.92
C HIS A 262 -3.15 4.28 -10.22
N GLY A 263 -1.92 3.82 -10.44
CA GLY A 263 -0.74 4.44 -9.84
C GLY A 263 -0.53 5.89 -10.30
N SER A 264 -0.82 6.19 -11.59
CA SER A 264 -0.80 7.58 -12.08
C SER A 264 -1.83 8.45 -11.38
N GLN A 265 -3.05 7.94 -11.13
CA GLN A 265 -4.10 8.65 -10.40
C GLN A 265 -3.69 8.92 -8.95
N ILE A 266 -3.11 7.94 -8.28
CA ILE A 266 -2.62 8.06 -6.90
C ILE A 266 -1.48 9.08 -6.82
N THR A 267 -0.51 9.02 -7.75
CA THR A 267 0.60 9.97 -7.81
C THR A 267 0.12 11.41 -8.06
N GLY A 268 -0.92 11.60 -8.87
CA GLY A 268 -1.51 12.90 -9.15
C GLY A 268 -2.06 13.60 -7.90
N LEU A 269 -2.66 12.86 -6.97
CA LEU A 269 -3.12 13.40 -5.68
C LEU A 269 -1.96 13.78 -4.75
N VAL A 270 -0.79 13.16 -4.91
CA VAL A 270 0.40 13.52 -4.13
C VAL A 270 1.10 14.73 -4.71
N THR A 271 1.43 14.71 -6.03
CA THR A 271 2.37 15.67 -6.64
C THR A 271 1.86 16.40 -7.87
N GLY A 272 0.59 16.23 -8.29
CA GLY A 272 0.08 16.85 -9.52
C GLY A 272 0.24 18.38 -9.55
N THR A 273 1.00 18.88 -10.55
CA THR A 273 1.56 20.24 -10.53
C THR A 273 0.69 21.31 -11.16
N GLY A 274 -0.33 20.96 -11.92
CA GLY A 274 -1.28 21.92 -12.51
C GLY A 274 -1.13 22.16 -14.02
N ALA A 275 -0.43 21.30 -14.77
CA ALA A 275 -0.41 21.34 -16.23
C ALA A 275 -1.80 21.22 -16.86
N SER A 276 -2.74 20.61 -16.13
CA SER A 276 -4.16 20.52 -16.47
C SER A 276 -4.95 21.83 -16.22
N GLY A 277 -4.29 22.91 -15.81
CA GLY A 277 -4.89 24.20 -15.44
C GLY A 277 -5.35 24.29 -13.99
N GLN A 278 -5.14 23.25 -13.19
CA GLN A 278 -5.50 23.19 -11.78
C GLN A 278 -4.52 22.30 -11.00
N THR A 279 -4.02 22.77 -9.86
CA THR A 279 -3.19 21.94 -8.97
C THR A 279 -4.03 20.84 -8.36
N LEU A 280 -3.56 19.60 -8.49
CA LEU A 280 -4.23 18.38 -8.05
C LEU A 280 -3.56 17.73 -6.84
N GLY A 281 -2.23 17.88 -6.71
CA GLY A 281 -1.42 17.25 -5.69
C GLY A 281 -1.35 18.07 -4.39
N VAL A 282 -1.43 17.40 -3.24
CA VAL A 282 -1.31 18.02 -1.92
C VAL A 282 0.09 18.60 -1.71
N ALA A 283 1.13 17.89 -2.20
CA ALA A 283 2.54 18.26 -2.08
C ALA A 283 3.19 18.47 -3.46
N PRO A 284 2.85 19.55 -4.18
CA PRO A 284 3.16 19.71 -5.61
C PRO A 284 4.66 19.90 -5.91
N GLN A 285 5.51 20.11 -4.89
CA GLN A 285 6.97 20.17 -5.05
C GLN A 285 7.69 18.95 -4.45
N ALA A 286 6.96 17.99 -3.88
CA ALA A 286 7.53 16.69 -3.55
C ALA A 286 7.98 15.96 -4.83
N LYS A 287 8.92 15.03 -4.67
CA LYS A 287 9.38 14.17 -5.75
C LYS A 287 8.77 12.78 -5.58
N TRP A 288 8.45 12.13 -6.70
CA TRP A 288 8.04 10.74 -6.66
C TRP A 288 9.10 9.82 -7.26
N ILE A 289 9.18 8.61 -6.70
CA ILE A 289 9.77 7.41 -7.27
C ILE A 289 8.70 6.34 -7.29
N ALA A 290 8.84 5.30 -8.10
CA ALA A 290 7.77 4.31 -8.18
C ALA A 290 8.26 2.88 -8.39
N ALA A 291 7.52 1.93 -7.80
CA ALA A 291 7.62 0.52 -8.08
C ALA A 291 6.33 0.00 -8.73
N ARG A 292 6.49 -0.78 -9.79
CA ARG A 292 5.39 -1.46 -10.49
C ARG A 292 5.23 -2.87 -9.94
N ILE A 293 4.10 -3.13 -9.27
CA ILE A 293 3.76 -4.43 -8.67
C ILE A 293 3.25 -5.42 -9.72
N TYR A 294 2.45 -4.94 -10.68
CA TYR A 294 1.64 -5.79 -11.56
C TYR A 294 2.22 -5.82 -12.97
N ASN A 295 2.33 -7.01 -13.54
CA ASN A 295 2.74 -7.20 -14.93
C ASN A 295 1.66 -6.70 -15.92
N ASP A 296 1.91 -6.86 -17.21
CA ASP A 296 0.97 -6.46 -18.26
C ASP A 296 -0.37 -7.21 -18.25
N ARG A 297 -0.47 -8.29 -17.46
CA ARG A 297 -1.71 -9.05 -17.22
C ARG A 297 -2.40 -8.65 -15.89
N ASN A 298 -1.92 -7.58 -15.25
CA ASN A 298 -2.42 -7.10 -13.95
C ASN A 298 -2.25 -8.10 -12.79
N VAL A 299 -1.18 -8.89 -12.81
CA VAL A 299 -0.86 -9.87 -11.77
C VAL A 299 0.50 -9.55 -11.16
N GLY A 300 0.57 -9.56 -9.84
CA GLY A 300 1.78 -9.52 -9.02
C GLY A 300 1.85 -10.74 -8.11
N ARG A 301 2.91 -10.87 -7.28
CA ARG A 301 3.13 -11.94 -6.30
C ARG A 301 3.67 -11.40 -4.99
N LEU A 302 3.48 -12.15 -3.89
CA LEU A 302 4.01 -11.77 -2.58
C LEU A 302 5.54 -11.62 -2.58
N SER A 303 6.25 -12.56 -3.22
CA SER A 303 7.72 -12.52 -3.33
C SER A 303 8.22 -11.27 -4.05
N GLN A 304 7.48 -10.79 -5.03
CA GLN A 304 7.81 -9.57 -5.75
C GLN A 304 7.65 -8.32 -4.88
N LEU A 305 6.64 -8.32 -3.99
CA LEU A 305 6.47 -7.24 -3.01
C LEU A 305 7.63 -7.18 -2.01
N HIS A 306 8.13 -8.33 -1.50
CA HIS A 306 9.34 -8.34 -0.66
C HIS A 306 10.55 -7.72 -1.39
N ARG A 307 10.71 -7.98 -2.69
CA ARG A 307 11.77 -7.33 -3.49
C ARG A 307 11.58 -5.83 -3.59
N ILE A 308 10.34 -5.37 -3.75
CA ILE A 308 10.00 -3.94 -3.74
C ILE A 308 10.34 -3.32 -2.36
N MET A 309 10.01 -4.00 -1.25
CA MET A 309 10.36 -3.51 0.10
C MET A 309 11.89 -3.40 0.28
N GLY A 310 12.66 -4.33 -0.28
CA GLY A 310 14.12 -4.23 -0.32
C GLY A 310 14.62 -3.06 -1.17
N TRP A 311 14.04 -2.84 -2.35
CA TRP A 311 14.35 -1.70 -3.21
C TRP A 311 14.05 -0.35 -2.52
N LEU A 312 12.97 -0.24 -1.75
CA LEU A 312 12.64 0.99 -1.02
C LEU A 312 13.71 1.39 0.00
N LEU A 313 14.46 0.42 0.54
CA LEU A 313 15.54 0.71 1.49
C LEU A 313 16.79 1.28 0.79
N ASP A 314 17.05 0.91 -0.46
CA ASP A 314 18.26 1.30 -1.21
C ASP A 314 17.95 1.30 -2.72
N PRO A 315 17.24 2.33 -3.22
CA PRO A 315 16.80 2.39 -4.61
C PRO A 315 17.91 2.35 -5.65
N ASP A 316 19.06 3.00 -5.41
CA ASP A 316 20.19 3.03 -6.35
C ASP A 316 21.20 1.88 -6.13
N GLY A 317 20.98 1.04 -5.15
CA GLY A 317 21.86 -0.09 -4.80
C GLY A 317 23.18 0.31 -4.16
N LYS A 318 23.29 1.53 -3.60
CA LYS A 318 24.51 2.04 -2.96
C LYS A 318 24.26 2.40 -1.50
N PRO A 319 24.60 1.56 -0.55
CA PRO A 319 24.23 1.70 0.86
C PRO A 319 24.64 3.01 1.57
N GLY A 320 25.50 3.81 0.95
CA GLY A 320 25.99 5.08 1.51
C GLY A 320 25.26 6.32 1.02
N THR A 321 24.34 6.19 0.05
CA THR A 321 23.59 7.30 -0.52
C THR A 321 22.36 7.66 0.31
N ALA A 322 21.80 8.85 0.05
CA ALA A 322 20.62 9.37 0.72
C ALA A 322 19.42 9.34 -0.24
N ASP A 323 19.13 8.16 -0.81
CA ASP A 323 18.18 7.99 -1.90
C ASP A 323 16.86 7.31 -1.48
N ALA A 324 16.79 6.77 -0.27
CA ALA A 324 15.59 6.19 0.31
C ALA A 324 14.46 7.23 0.45
N PRO A 325 13.20 6.89 0.14
CA PRO A 325 12.05 7.80 0.27
C PRO A 325 11.71 8.06 1.74
N GLN A 326 11.10 9.20 2.03
CA GLN A 326 10.57 9.51 3.36
C GLN A 326 9.17 8.92 3.59
N ILE A 327 8.42 8.72 2.51
CA ILE A 327 7.04 8.21 2.55
C ILE A 327 6.90 7.10 1.52
N VAL A 328 6.28 5.99 1.92
CA VAL A 328 5.91 4.87 1.06
C VAL A 328 4.39 4.81 1.01
N LEU A 329 3.83 5.01 -0.17
CA LEU A 329 2.40 4.94 -0.43
C LEU A 329 2.05 3.60 -1.08
N ASN A 330 1.25 2.81 -0.34
CA ASN A 330 0.76 1.51 -0.74
C ASN A 330 -0.75 1.57 -0.93
N ALA A 331 -1.21 1.68 -2.17
CA ALA A 331 -2.64 1.72 -2.46
C ALA A 331 -3.20 0.34 -2.87
N TRP A 332 -2.69 -0.71 -2.24
CA TRP A 332 -3.02 -2.12 -2.45
C TRP A 332 -3.19 -2.87 -1.11
N GLY A 333 -3.71 -4.09 -1.15
CA GLY A 333 -3.84 -4.96 0.01
C GLY A 333 -4.24 -6.39 -0.40
N LEU A 334 -4.20 -7.32 0.56
CA LEU A 334 -4.61 -8.71 0.41
C LEU A 334 -6.14 -8.80 0.60
N GLY A 335 -6.88 -8.18 -0.32
CA GLY A 335 -8.33 -7.94 -0.19
C GLY A 335 -9.24 -9.16 -0.37
N ASP A 336 -8.68 -10.33 -0.65
CA ASP A 336 -9.40 -11.60 -0.77
C ASP A 336 -9.78 -12.21 0.60
N ARG A 337 -9.21 -11.69 1.69
CA ARG A 337 -9.44 -12.17 3.07
C ARG A 337 -9.70 -11.02 4.06
N PRO A 338 -10.74 -10.21 3.86
CA PRO A 338 -11.06 -9.12 4.79
C PRO A 338 -11.37 -9.68 6.19
N GLY A 339 -10.93 -8.98 7.23
CA GLY A 339 -11.10 -9.41 8.62
C GLY A 339 -10.20 -10.59 9.05
N GLN A 340 -9.21 -10.95 8.25
CA GLN A 340 -8.20 -11.96 8.61
C GLN A 340 -6.82 -11.31 8.64
N CYS A 341 -6.06 -11.63 9.69
CA CYS A 341 -4.69 -11.16 9.84
C CYS A 341 -3.73 -12.00 8.97
N ASP A 342 -3.00 -11.34 8.09
CA ASP A 342 -1.86 -11.90 7.37
C ASP A 342 -0.61 -11.06 7.67
N THR A 343 0.34 -11.63 8.40
CA THR A 343 1.57 -10.95 8.85
C THR A 343 2.74 -11.11 7.88
N GLU A 344 2.50 -11.52 6.63
CA GLU A 344 3.57 -11.77 5.66
C GLU A 344 4.55 -10.60 5.55
N PHE A 345 4.02 -9.37 5.50
CA PHE A 345 4.81 -8.16 5.30
C PHE A 345 5.17 -7.40 6.60
N GLU A 346 4.71 -7.86 7.77
CA GLU A 346 4.91 -7.11 9.01
C GLU A 346 6.38 -6.77 9.26
N ARG A 347 7.28 -7.71 8.96
CA ARG A 347 8.73 -7.49 9.12
C ARG A 347 9.29 -6.47 8.14
N ASP A 348 8.82 -6.49 6.90
CA ASP A 348 9.19 -5.47 5.91
C ASP A 348 8.77 -4.07 6.37
N LEU A 349 7.54 -3.92 6.89
CA LEU A 349 7.05 -2.64 7.40
C LEU A 349 7.89 -2.16 8.58
N GLN A 350 8.30 -3.05 9.48
CA GLN A 350 9.20 -2.73 10.61
C GLN A 350 10.54 -2.19 10.10
N TRP A 351 11.11 -2.77 9.03
CA TRP A 351 12.36 -2.30 8.43
C TRP A 351 12.21 -0.91 7.80
N LEU A 352 11.16 -0.68 7.03
CA LEU A 352 10.90 0.63 6.43
C LEU A 352 10.75 1.71 7.51
N ARG A 353 10.03 1.41 8.58
CA ARG A 353 9.89 2.33 9.72
C ARG A 353 11.21 2.55 10.48
N ALA A 354 12.02 1.51 10.69
CA ALA A 354 13.34 1.63 11.30
C ALA A 354 14.28 2.50 10.45
N ALA A 355 14.13 2.45 9.14
CA ALA A 355 14.84 3.32 8.20
C ALA A 355 14.33 4.79 8.22
N GLY A 356 13.21 5.07 8.89
CA GLY A 356 12.65 6.43 9.02
C GLY A 356 11.59 6.79 7.98
N MET A 357 10.91 5.80 7.41
CA MET A 357 9.85 6.00 6.40
C MET A 357 8.45 5.94 7.03
N HIS A 358 7.56 6.84 6.61
CA HIS A 358 6.12 6.68 6.82
C HIS A 358 5.60 5.61 5.86
N VAL A 359 4.88 4.61 6.37
CA VAL A 359 4.36 3.49 5.57
C VAL A 359 2.84 3.57 5.53
N VAL A 360 2.34 4.26 4.50
CA VAL A 360 0.92 4.57 4.33
C VAL A 360 0.25 3.48 3.50
N PHE A 361 -0.89 2.97 3.97
CA PHE A 361 -1.71 1.99 3.28
C PHE A 361 -3.15 2.44 3.09
N ALA A 362 -3.75 2.07 1.98
CA ALA A 362 -5.20 2.09 1.83
C ALA A 362 -5.83 1.07 2.79
N ALA A 363 -6.83 1.48 3.57
CA ALA A 363 -7.49 0.61 4.54
C ALA A 363 -8.34 -0.52 3.91
N GLY A 364 -8.63 -0.43 2.63
CA GLY A 364 -9.50 -1.37 1.91
C GLY A 364 -10.91 -0.84 1.68
N ASN A 365 -11.58 -1.44 0.71
CA ASN A 365 -12.91 -1.02 0.24
C ASN A 365 -13.99 -2.08 0.56
N GLY A 366 -13.83 -2.78 1.70
CA GLY A 366 -14.74 -3.85 2.15
C GLY A 366 -15.90 -3.40 3.02
N GLY A 367 -16.11 -2.09 3.21
CA GLY A 367 -17.25 -1.54 3.93
C GLY A 367 -18.60 -1.77 3.21
N PRO A 368 -19.74 -1.61 3.89
CA PRO A 368 -19.90 -1.12 5.27
C PRO A 368 -19.76 -2.20 6.34
N MET A 369 -19.34 -3.41 5.98
CA MET A 369 -19.19 -4.52 6.93
C MET A 369 -18.23 -4.12 8.06
N ALA A 370 -18.62 -4.41 9.30
CA ALA A 370 -17.73 -4.34 10.44
C ALA A 370 -16.62 -5.40 10.29
N ASP A 371 -15.48 -5.16 10.97
CA ASP A 371 -14.34 -6.08 10.98
C ASP A 371 -13.85 -6.45 9.56
N SER A 372 -13.77 -5.41 8.71
CA SER A 372 -13.35 -5.53 7.31
C SER A 372 -11.92 -5.04 7.06
N SER A 373 -11.05 -5.09 8.10
CA SER A 373 -9.64 -4.74 7.96
C SER A 373 -8.93 -5.60 6.90
N VAL A 374 -7.89 -5.07 6.29
CA VAL A 374 -7.16 -5.74 5.20
C VAL A 374 -5.67 -5.65 5.48
N SER A 375 -4.99 -6.82 5.48
CA SER A 375 -3.52 -6.84 5.55
C SER A 375 -2.89 -6.41 4.21
N PRO A 376 -1.74 -5.72 4.24
CA PRO A 376 -0.91 -5.36 5.38
C PRO A 376 -1.30 -4.07 6.11
N ALA A 377 -2.40 -3.38 5.73
CA ALA A 377 -2.80 -2.12 6.36
C ALA A 377 -3.11 -2.28 7.86
N ASP A 378 -3.55 -3.46 8.29
CA ASP A 378 -3.83 -3.78 9.69
C ASP A 378 -2.64 -4.36 10.46
N ASN A 379 -1.47 -4.52 9.84
CA ASN A 379 -0.25 -4.98 10.50
C ASN A 379 0.41 -3.86 11.33
N ALA A 380 1.21 -4.26 12.31
CA ALA A 380 2.07 -3.33 13.03
C ALA A 380 3.06 -2.64 12.08
N GLY A 381 3.18 -1.31 12.21
CA GLY A 381 4.05 -0.51 11.34
C GLY A 381 3.37 0.09 10.12
N ALA A 382 2.18 -0.37 9.74
CA ALA A 382 1.35 0.30 8.74
C ALA A 382 0.57 1.48 9.35
N LEU A 383 0.30 2.50 8.52
CA LEU A 383 -0.63 3.58 8.79
C LEU A 383 -1.83 3.40 7.84
N ALA A 384 -2.92 2.81 8.34
CA ALA A 384 -4.11 2.53 7.57
C ALA A 384 -4.97 3.79 7.38
N VAL A 385 -5.32 4.13 6.13
CA VAL A 385 -6.12 5.30 5.82
C VAL A 385 -7.47 4.89 5.22
N GLY A 386 -8.54 5.23 5.92
CA GLY A 386 -9.92 5.11 5.46
C GLY A 386 -10.40 6.34 4.70
N ALA A 387 -11.51 6.18 3.99
CA ALA A 387 -12.06 7.21 3.13
C ALA A 387 -13.25 7.95 3.78
N LEU A 388 -13.26 9.27 3.67
CA LEU A 388 -14.44 10.11 3.89
C LEU A 388 -15.17 10.32 2.57
N ASP A 389 -16.49 10.40 2.62
CA ASP A 389 -17.35 10.80 1.51
C ASP A 389 -17.41 12.33 1.33
N GLY A 390 -18.18 12.80 0.33
CA GLY A 390 -18.35 14.22 0.04
C GLY A 390 -19.04 15.03 1.15
N SER A 391 -19.65 14.38 2.15
CA SER A 391 -20.25 15.03 3.33
C SER A 391 -19.32 15.03 4.56
N GLY A 392 -18.11 14.45 4.43
CA GLY A 392 -17.17 14.32 5.54
C GLY A 392 -17.47 13.16 6.48
N GLN A 393 -18.38 12.25 6.10
CA GLN A 393 -18.67 11.03 6.86
C GLN A 393 -17.82 9.86 6.38
N LEU A 394 -17.66 8.83 7.21
CA LEU A 394 -16.97 7.62 6.80
C LEU A 394 -17.69 6.99 5.61
N ALA A 395 -17.03 6.95 4.46
CA ALA A 395 -17.59 6.45 3.21
C ALA A 395 -18.09 5.00 3.36
N MET A 396 -19.25 4.70 2.76
CA MET A 396 -19.89 3.38 2.90
C MET A 396 -18.96 2.23 2.50
N PHE A 397 -18.13 2.41 1.49
CA PHE A 397 -17.19 1.40 1.02
C PHE A 397 -15.93 1.26 1.89
N SER A 398 -15.59 2.27 2.71
CA SER A 398 -14.37 2.25 3.52
C SER A 398 -14.38 1.12 4.54
N SER A 399 -13.34 0.28 4.53
CA SER A 399 -13.13 -0.74 5.56
C SER A 399 -13.04 -0.12 6.96
N ARG A 400 -13.56 -0.83 7.96
CA ARG A 400 -13.78 -0.32 9.31
C ARG A 400 -13.84 -1.43 10.36
N GLY A 401 -13.80 -1.06 11.64
CA GLY A 401 -13.96 -1.95 12.78
C GLY A 401 -12.71 -2.03 13.63
N SER A 402 -12.24 -3.24 13.87
CA SER A 402 -10.98 -3.52 14.56
C SER A 402 -9.97 -4.12 13.59
N SER A 403 -8.69 -3.85 13.79
CA SER A 403 -7.61 -4.58 13.12
C SER A 403 -7.70 -6.06 13.48
N ALA A 404 -7.67 -6.92 12.47
CA ALA A 404 -7.66 -8.38 12.67
C ALA A 404 -6.34 -8.87 13.31
N CYS A 405 -5.26 -8.08 13.23
CA CYS A 405 -3.94 -8.48 13.73
C CYS A 405 -3.71 -8.12 15.21
N ASP A 406 -4.18 -6.97 15.66
CA ASP A 406 -3.86 -6.45 17.01
C ASP A 406 -5.06 -5.80 17.73
N ALA A 407 -6.25 -5.90 17.16
CA ALA A 407 -7.50 -5.38 17.70
C ALA A 407 -7.55 -3.85 17.94
N ARG A 408 -6.56 -3.07 17.42
CA ARG A 408 -6.64 -1.60 17.49
C ARG A 408 -7.82 -1.08 16.65
N PRO A 409 -8.35 0.12 16.95
CA PRO A 409 -9.33 0.76 16.09
C PRO A 409 -8.82 0.89 14.64
N TYR A 410 -9.69 0.61 13.67
CA TYR A 410 -9.34 0.58 12.26
C TYR A 410 -10.35 1.35 11.41
N PRO A 411 -9.92 2.23 10.49
CA PRO A 411 -8.53 2.58 10.15
C PRO A 411 -7.87 3.56 11.14
N ASP A 412 -6.56 3.82 11.00
CA ASP A 412 -5.79 4.73 11.86
C ASP A 412 -6.11 6.21 11.61
N LEU A 413 -6.36 6.57 10.35
CA LEU A 413 -6.67 7.91 9.87
C LEU A 413 -7.81 7.88 8.86
N LEU A 414 -8.47 9.03 8.71
CA LEU A 414 -9.50 9.26 7.70
C LEU A 414 -9.12 10.48 6.85
N ALA A 415 -9.31 10.38 5.54
CA ALA A 415 -9.11 11.49 4.60
C ALA A 415 -10.16 11.44 3.48
N PRO A 416 -10.41 12.53 2.74
CA PRO A 416 -11.29 12.52 1.58
C PRO A 416 -10.90 11.41 0.61
N GLY A 417 -11.88 10.61 0.17
CA GLY A 417 -11.64 9.47 -0.72
C GLY A 417 -12.74 9.21 -1.73
N GLU A 418 -13.68 10.15 -1.93
CA GLU A 418 -14.78 10.01 -2.87
C GLU A 418 -14.76 11.10 -3.95
N LEU A 419 -14.80 10.67 -5.21
CA LEU A 419 -14.86 11.53 -6.41
C LEU A 419 -13.75 12.60 -6.48
N LEU A 420 -12.56 12.26 -5.99
CA LEU A 420 -11.41 13.16 -6.02
C LEU A 420 -10.91 13.38 -7.44
N GLN A 421 -10.73 14.64 -7.83
CA GLN A 421 -10.14 14.98 -9.11
C GLN A 421 -8.63 14.72 -9.08
N THR A 422 -8.13 14.00 -10.07
CA THR A 422 -6.73 13.60 -10.18
C THR A 422 -6.32 13.41 -11.64
N THR A 423 -5.04 13.10 -11.86
CA THR A 423 -4.52 12.72 -13.19
C THR A 423 -5.08 11.35 -13.63
N ASP A 424 -5.12 11.10 -14.94
CA ASP A 424 -5.28 9.74 -15.51
C ASP A 424 -4.07 9.48 -16.42
N ARG A 425 -4.04 8.36 -17.10
CA ARG A 425 -3.02 8.11 -18.13
C ARG A 425 -3.10 9.19 -19.21
N SER A 426 -1.95 9.69 -19.62
CA SER A 426 -1.86 10.67 -20.69
C SER A 426 -2.35 10.09 -22.03
N ALA A 427 -2.83 10.96 -22.90
CA ALA A 427 -3.04 10.66 -24.31
C ALA A 427 -1.96 11.41 -25.11
N GLY A 428 -0.80 10.81 -25.27
CA GLY A 428 0.40 11.49 -25.76
C GLY A 428 0.91 12.51 -24.75
N THR A 429 0.89 13.81 -25.12
CA THR A 429 1.31 14.92 -24.24
C THR A 429 0.14 15.64 -23.56
N LEU A 430 -1.09 15.10 -23.65
CA LEU A 430 -2.27 15.71 -23.05
C LEU A 430 -2.33 15.40 -21.54
N ALA A 431 -2.53 16.43 -20.74
CA ALA A 431 -2.80 16.32 -19.30
C ALA A 431 -4.25 15.83 -19.07
N VAL A 432 -4.45 14.52 -19.09
CA VAL A 432 -5.77 13.91 -18.89
C VAL A 432 -6.06 13.83 -17.39
N THR A 433 -7.25 14.28 -16.99
CA THR A 433 -7.72 14.18 -15.60
C THR A 433 -8.97 13.30 -15.51
N THR A 434 -9.17 12.73 -14.34
CA THR A 434 -10.35 11.90 -14.01
C THR A 434 -10.80 12.17 -12.57
N ARG A 435 -11.86 11.49 -12.14
CA ARG A 435 -12.26 11.41 -10.74
C ARG A 435 -12.18 9.99 -10.27
N GLY A 436 -11.64 9.81 -9.07
CA GLY A 436 -11.48 8.51 -8.47
C GLY A 436 -12.11 8.41 -7.09
N THR A 437 -12.46 7.19 -6.69
CA THR A 437 -13.10 6.86 -5.42
C THR A 437 -12.45 5.61 -4.83
N GLY A 438 -12.11 5.64 -3.55
CA GLY A 438 -11.54 4.52 -2.81
C GLY A 438 -10.62 4.97 -1.69
N THR A 439 -10.31 4.07 -0.77
CA THR A 439 -9.32 4.30 0.29
C THR A 439 -7.91 4.50 -0.26
N SER A 440 -7.63 4.04 -1.49
CA SER A 440 -6.41 4.34 -2.25
C SER A 440 -6.20 5.84 -2.43
N PHE A 441 -7.27 6.57 -2.76
CA PHE A 441 -7.24 8.02 -2.98
C PHE A 441 -7.07 8.76 -1.65
N ALA A 442 -7.73 8.31 -0.58
CA ALA A 442 -7.54 8.84 0.77
C ALA A 442 -6.10 8.65 1.26
N ALA A 443 -5.50 7.47 1.02
CA ALA A 443 -4.10 7.20 1.35
C ALA A 443 -3.13 8.13 0.61
N ALA A 444 -3.41 8.45 -0.66
CA ALA A 444 -2.62 9.40 -1.44
C ALA A 444 -2.69 10.83 -0.88
N VAL A 445 -3.87 11.26 -0.42
CA VAL A 445 -4.03 12.56 0.28
C VAL A 445 -3.15 12.60 1.53
N VAL A 446 -3.24 11.58 2.41
CA VAL A 446 -2.42 11.49 3.63
C VAL A 446 -0.92 11.43 3.32
N ALA A 447 -0.51 10.73 2.26
CA ALA A 447 0.90 10.71 1.85
C ALA A 447 1.40 12.12 1.45
N GLY A 448 0.55 12.90 0.77
CA GLY A 448 0.84 14.30 0.46
C GLY A 448 0.90 15.18 1.72
N GLU A 449 -0.03 15.01 2.67
CA GLU A 449 -0.03 15.73 3.95
C GLU A 449 1.23 15.43 4.76
N LEU A 450 1.64 14.15 4.83
CA LEU A 450 2.89 13.74 5.47
C LEU A 450 4.12 14.34 4.77
N ALA A 451 4.08 14.55 3.45
CA ALA A 451 5.17 15.21 2.74
C ALA A 451 5.31 16.69 3.13
N LEU A 452 4.18 17.39 3.35
CA LEU A 452 4.22 18.78 3.88
C LEU A 452 4.77 18.81 5.32
N LEU A 453 4.33 17.86 6.16
CA LEU A 453 4.80 17.74 7.55
C LEU A 453 6.28 17.33 7.63
N ALA A 454 6.74 16.47 6.75
CA ALA A 454 8.15 16.07 6.68
C ALA A 454 9.05 17.25 6.28
N GLN A 455 8.58 18.13 5.40
CA GLN A 455 9.28 19.38 5.08
C GLN A 455 9.27 20.34 6.28
N ALA A 456 8.13 20.50 6.96
CA ALA A 456 7.98 21.42 8.09
C ALA A 456 8.75 20.99 9.34
N HIS A 457 8.82 19.69 9.59
CA HIS A 457 9.38 19.11 10.81
C HIS A 457 10.33 17.93 10.49
N PRO A 458 11.49 18.18 9.83
CA PRO A 458 12.35 17.09 9.35
C PRO A 458 12.88 16.18 10.44
N ASP A 459 13.13 16.72 11.63
CA ASP A 459 13.69 15.97 12.77
C ASP A 459 12.64 15.35 13.70
N MET A 460 11.34 15.61 13.46
CA MET A 460 10.26 15.08 14.29
C MET A 460 10.12 13.56 14.07
N PRO A 461 9.98 12.74 15.13
CA PRO A 461 9.73 11.32 15.00
C PRO A 461 8.47 11.00 14.18
N LEU A 462 8.48 9.88 13.42
CA LEU A 462 7.39 9.47 12.54
C LEU A 462 6.03 9.47 13.26
N ALA A 463 5.96 8.82 14.42
CA ALA A 463 4.72 8.71 15.18
C ALA A 463 4.14 10.06 15.62
N GLN A 464 5.00 11.05 15.91
CA GLN A 464 4.56 12.40 16.26
C GLN A 464 4.00 13.14 15.04
N ARG A 465 4.64 13.04 13.86
CA ARG A 465 4.09 13.62 12.63
C ARG A 465 2.74 13.00 12.27
N GLU A 466 2.61 11.68 12.39
CA GLU A 466 1.35 10.96 12.16
C GLU A 466 0.27 11.38 13.16
N ALA A 467 0.64 11.64 14.41
CA ALA A 467 -0.30 12.12 15.43
C ALA A 467 -0.84 13.53 15.14
N LEU A 468 -0.06 14.40 14.49
CA LEU A 468 -0.54 15.73 14.07
C LEU A 468 -1.73 15.64 13.10
N LEU A 469 -1.80 14.61 12.26
CA LEU A 469 -2.91 14.40 11.33
C LEU A 469 -4.19 13.90 12.03
N ARG A 470 -4.08 13.18 13.16
CA ARG A 470 -5.25 12.74 13.94
C ARG A 470 -6.03 13.91 14.52
N GLY A 471 -5.33 15.00 14.86
CA GLY A 471 -5.92 16.23 15.38
C GLY A 471 -6.47 16.13 16.78
N ALA A 472 -6.88 17.28 17.33
CA ALA A 472 -7.62 17.38 18.59
C ALA A 472 -9.12 17.45 18.30
N GLU A 473 -9.92 16.77 19.10
CA GLU A 473 -11.38 16.83 19.06
C GLU A 473 -11.86 18.28 19.25
N GLY A 474 -12.75 18.75 18.37
CA GLY A 474 -13.31 20.10 18.43
C GLY A 474 -12.50 21.20 17.72
N ASP A 475 -11.36 20.92 17.12
CA ASP A 475 -10.60 21.91 16.34
C ASP A 475 -11.19 22.05 14.92
N ALA A 476 -11.88 23.14 14.65
CA ALA A 476 -12.55 23.44 13.38
C ALA A 476 -11.62 23.89 12.26
N ARG A 477 -10.30 24.03 12.49
CA ARG A 477 -9.35 24.39 11.45
C ARG A 477 -9.22 23.27 10.40
N PRO A 478 -8.94 23.61 9.11
CA PRO A 478 -8.61 22.60 8.11
C PRO A 478 -7.47 21.69 8.59
N PRO A 479 -7.49 20.39 8.27
CA PRO A 479 -6.53 19.40 8.78
C PRO A 479 -5.06 19.83 8.67
N LEU A 480 -4.64 20.31 7.49
CA LEU A 480 -3.27 20.78 7.27
C LEU A 480 -2.93 22.06 8.03
N ALA A 481 -3.84 23.01 8.08
CA ALA A 481 -3.62 24.25 8.83
C ALA A 481 -3.41 23.96 10.32
N ARG A 482 -4.18 23.01 10.87
CA ARG A 482 -4.04 22.53 12.25
C ARG A 482 -2.71 21.82 12.46
N ALA A 483 -2.41 20.83 11.62
CA ALA A 483 -1.20 20.02 11.73
C ALA A 483 0.10 20.83 11.56
N LEU A 484 0.06 21.89 10.76
CA LEU A 484 1.18 22.82 10.54
C LEU A 484 1.18 24.03 11.51
N GLY A 485 0.23 24.11 12.43
CA GLY A 485 0.13 25.23 13.37
C GLY A 485 -0.20 26.58 12.73
N LEU A 486 -0.82 26.58 11.54
CA LEU A 486 -1.14 27.80 10.81
C LEU A 486 -2.40 28.47 11.37
N SER A 487 -2.38 29.81 11.45
CA SER A 487 -3.58 30.60 11.67
C SER A 487 -4.40 30.66 10.37
N VAL A 488 -5.64 30.20 10.42
CA VAL A 488 -6.57 30.33 9.29
C VAL A 488 -7.02 31.79 9.20
N ARG A 489 -6.73 32.47 8.08
CA ARG A 489 -7.39 33.72 7.79
C ARG A 489 -8.85 33.40 7.45
N SER A 490 -9.78 33.96 8.23
CA SER A 490 -11.18 33.99 7.84
C SER A 490 -11.26 34.55 6.41
N GLN A 491 -11.74 33.76 5.49
CA GLN A 491 -12.07 34.30 4.16
C GLN A 491 -13.17 35.34 4.35
N PRO A 492 -13.06 36.51 3.70
CA PRO A 492 -14.08 37.54 3.76
C PRO A 492 -15.40 37.11 3.17
#